data_1ba69a3f5d2f5bb8e0f4027df6131668
#
_entry.id   1ba69a3f5d2f5bb8e0f4027df6131668
#
_cell.length_a   1.000
_cell.length_b   1.000
_cell.length_c   1.000
_cell.angle_alpha   90.00
_cell.angle_beta   90.00
_cell.angle_gamma   90.00
#
_symmetry.space_group_name_H-M   'P 1'
#
loop_
_entity.id
_entity.type
_entity.pdbx_description
1 polymer ?
#
loop_
_entity_poly.entity_id
_entity_poly.type
_entity_poly.pdbx_seq_one_letter_code
_entity_poly.pdbx_strand_id
1 'polypeptide(L)'
;LLFLAAGSVIVALHHEQDIRNMGALRKKMPITYFTALIGTLALIGFPGFAGFYSKDMIIEAVHFSNLPFAGWVYCAVVFGVFITAFYSLRMFFLVFHGESRLDQHTEEHVHETALSITVPLIVLAIPSVIIGYLTIEPMLFTGWLDNSIYIDASVHGSLAALKGHFHSAFSLMLHAIVTVPFWMMVGGSLAAWLFSLYRKDWAKKIQERFHRTNYVLESLYGFDRLNDIVFVKGSRKLGEFLWRVSD
;
A
#
# COMPACT_ATOMS: atom_id res chain seq x y z
N LEU A 1 9.39 -2.31 -4.17
CA LEU A 1 9.21 -1.48 -5.37
C LEU A 1 8.71 -0.07 -5.01
N LEU A 2 7.55 0.08 -4.36
CA LEU A 2 6.99 1.41 -4.04
C LEU A 2 7.89 2.26 -3.12
N PHE A 3 8.54 1.65 -2.15
CA PHE A 3 9.49 2.35 -1.28
C PHE A 3 10.66 2.96 -2.09
N LEU A 4 11.22 2.20 -3.03
CA LEU A 4 12.29 2.71 -3.90
C LEU A 4 11.77 3.78 -4.88
N ALA A 5 10.55 3.63 -5.39
CA ALA A 5 9.93 4.65 -6.24
C ALA A 5 9.69 5.96 -5.46
N ALA A 6 9.25 5.88 -4.20
CA ALA A 6 9.13 7.05 -3.32
C ALA A 6 10.50 7.69 -3.06
N GLY A 7 11.54 6.87 -2.82
CA GLY A 7 12.92 7.35 -2.69
C GLY A 7 13.43 8.08 -3.94
N SER A 8 13.11 7.56 -5.13
CA SER A 8 13.43 8.21 -6.40
C SER A 8 12.79 9.60 -6.49
N VAL A 9 11.49 9.72 -6.16
CA VAL A 9 10.78 11.01 -6.16
C VAL A 9 11.40 11.98 -5.15
N ILE A 10 11.66 11.53 -3.92
CA ILE A 10 12.24 12.35 -2.85
C ILE A 10 13.62 12.89 -3.24
N VAL A 11 14.47 12.04 -3.85
CA VAL A 11 15.80 12.45 -4.33
C VAL A 11 15.69 13.48 -5.45
N ALA A 12 14.78 13.26 -6.41
CA ALA A 12 14.57 14.20 -7.52
C ALA A 12 14.00 15.56 -7.07
N LEU A 13 13.29 15.59 -5.94
CA LEU A 13 12.69 16.80 -5.35
C LEU A 13 13.54 17.40 -4.21
N HIS A 14 14.85 17.16 -4.19
CA HIS A 14 15.76 17.72 -3.18
C HIS A 14 15.32 17.44 -1.73
N HIS A 15 14.88 16.22 -1.45
CA HIS A 15 14.41 15.71 -0.15
C HIS A 15 13.04 16.22 0.30
N GLU A 16 12.22 16.80 -0.59
CA GLU A 16 10.80 17.05 -0.27
C GLU A 16 10.06 15.71 -0.09
N GLN A 17 9.35 15.57 1.03
CA GLN A 17 8.61 14.36 1.41
C GLN A 17 7.09 14.60 1.48
N ASP A 18 6.66 15.85 1.55
CA ASP A 18 5.26 16.17 1.65
C ASP A 18 4.57 16.10 0.28
N ILE A 19 3.70 15.11 0.11
CA ILE A 19 2.93 14.93 -1.13
C ILE A 19 2.02 16.11 -1.47
N ARG A 20 1.75 17.01 -0.51
CA ARG A 20 0.98 18.23 -0.73
C ARG A 20 1.73 19.25 -1.58
N ASN A 21 3.06 19.19 -1.56
CA ASN A 21 3.96 20.06 -2.33
C ASN A 21 4.37 19.44 -3.68
N MET A 22 3.93 18.22 -4.00
CA MET A 22 4.25 17.51 -5.23
C MET A 22 3.15 17.67 -6.29
N GLY A 23 3.34 17.10 -7.47
CA GLY A 23 2.33 17.01 -8.53
C GLY A 23 2.92 17.03 -9.93
N ALA A 24 2.14 16.52 -10.91
CA ALA A 24 2.47 16.51 -12.33
C ALA A 24 3.80 15.83 -12.74
N LEU A 25 4.39 14.98 -11.89
CA LEU A 25 5.70 14.37 -12.12
C LEU A 25 5.72 13.32 -13.25
N ARG A 26 4.56 12.88 -13.75
CA ARG A 26 4.44 11.83 -14.78
C ARG A 26 5.32 12.04 -16.00
N LYS A 27 5.41 13.29 -16.49
CA LYS A 27 6.16 13.61 -17.69
C LYS A 27 7.66 13.78 -17.43
N LYS A 28 8.02 14.16 -16.21
CA LYS A 28 9.41 14.45 -15.81
C LYS A 28 10.14 13.21 -15.34
N MET A 29 9.42 12.23 -14.78
CA MET A 29 9.95 10.99 -14.23
C MET A 29 9.19 9.76 -14.78
N PRO A 30 9.26 9.46 -16.08
CA PRO A 30 8.44 8.41 -16.70
C PRO A 30 8.78 7.01 -16.21
N ILE A 31 10.04 6.67 -15.96
CA ILE A 31 10.44 5.34 -15.47
C ILE A 31 9.93 5.15 -14.05
N THR A 32 10.15 6.13 -13.18
CA THR A 32 9.64 6.11 -11.80
C THR A 32 8.11 6.07 -11.79
N TYR A 33 7.44 6.79 -12.69
CA TYR A 33 5.99 6.75 -12.83
C TYR A 33 5.45 5.36 -13.16
N PHE A 34 5.99 4.71 -14.21
CA PHE A 34 5.51 3.39 -14.62
C PHE A 34 5.81 2.30 -13.59
N THR A 35 6.98 2.35 -12.97
CA THR A 35 7.34 1.39 -11.92
C THR A 35 6.51 1.60 -10.66
N ALA A 36 6.23 2.85 -10.27
CA ALA A 36 5.30 3.18 -9.18
C ALA A 36 3.86 2.75 -9.50
N LEU A 37 3.40 2.89 -10.76
CA LEU A 37 2.09 2.40 -11.19
C LEU A 37 1.99 0.88 -11.04
N ILE A 38 2.98 0.13 -11.54
CA ILE A 38 3.06 -1.32 -11.40
C ILE A 38 3.02 -1.72 -9.92
N GLY A 39 3.83 -1.06 -9.09
CA GLY A 39 3.83 -1.32 -7.64
C GLY A 39 2.50 -1.00 -6.96
N THR A 40 1.84 0.07 -7.38
CA THR A 40 0.51 0.45 -6.86
C THR A 40 -0.55 -0.56 -7.27
N LEU A 41 -0.57 -1.00 -8.54
CA LEU A 41 -1.49 -2.03 -9.03
C LEU A 41 -1.27 -3.37 -8.31
N ALA A 42 -0.02 -3.76 -8.09
CA ALA A 42 0.30 -4.94 -7.30
C ALA A 42 -0.16 -4.80 -5.83
N LEU A 43 0.06 -3.63 -5.22
CA LEU A 43 -0.33 -3.37 -3.82
C LEU A 43 -1.84 -3.42 -3.62
N ILE A 44 -2.63 -2.82 -4.52
CA ILE A 44 -4.10 -2.81 -4.40
C ILE A 44 -4.72 -4.17 -4.72
N GLY A 45 -3.95 -5.11 -5.30
CA GLY A 45 -4.44 -6.43 -5.70
C GLY A 45 -5.19 -6.40 -7.03
N PHE A 46 -4.70 -5.62 -8.00
CA PHE A 46 -5.29 -5.60 -9.33
C PHE A 46 -5.07 -6.96 -10.03
N PRO A 47 -6.10 -7.59 -10.62
CA PRO A 47 -5.98 -8.88 -11.27
C PRO A 47 -4.82 -8.96 -12.27
N GLY A 48 -4.03 -10.03 -12.19
CA GLY A 48 -2.85 -10.24 -13.02
C GLY A 48 -1.53 -9.78 -12.42
N PHE A 49 -1.53 -8.98 -11.35
CA PHE A 49 -0.32 -8.60 -10.63
C PHE A 49 -0.03 -9.55 -9.45
N ALA A 50 1.22 -9.64 -9.03
CA ALA A 50 1.64 -10.57 -7.97
C ALA A 50 0.85 -10.40 -6.66
N GLY A 51 0.56 -9.17 -6.27
CA GLY A 51 -0.22 -8.87 -5.07
C GLY A 51 -1.67 -9.33 -5.11
N PHE A 52 -2.26 -9.46 -6.30
CA PHE A 52 -3.59 -10.05 -6.46
C PHE A 52 -3.59 -11.50 -6.00
N TYR A 53 -2.72 -12.33 -6.53
CA TYR A 53 -2.69 -13.76 -6.24
C TYR A 53 -2.50 -14.05 -4.74
N SER A 54 -1.67 -13.29 -4.04
CA SER A 54 -1.47 -13.47 -2.60
C SER A 54 -2.65 -12.95 -1.78
N LYS A 55 -3.16 -11.77 -2.07
CA LYS A 55 -4.27 -11.17 -1.32
C LYS A 55 -5.58 -11.94 -1.50
N ASP A 56 -5.91 -12.30 -2.72
CA ASP A 56 -7.15 -13.00 -3.05
C ASP A 56 -7.19 -14.35 -2.32
N MET A 57 -6.09 -15.10 -2.33
CA MET A 57 -5.98 -16.36 -1.58
C MET A 57 -6.15 -16.19 -0.08
N ILE A 58 -5.62 -15.10 0.51
CA ILE A 58 -5.81 -14.82 1.94
C ILE A 58 -7.28 -14.49 2.22
N ILE A 59 -7.93 -13.69 1.38
CA ILE A 59 -9.33 -13.30 1.54
C ILE A 59 -10.24 -14.52 1.40
N GLU A 60 -10.00 -15.37 0.41
CA GLU A 60 -10.75 -16.61 0.23
C GLU A 60 -10.50 -17.60 1.38
N ALA A 61 -9.26 -17.72 1.88
CA ALA A 61 -8.98 -18.55 3.04
C ALA A 61 -9.77 -18.12 4.28
N VAL A 62 -9.92 -16.80 4.50
CA VAL A 62 -10.77 -16.27 5.57
C VAL A 62 -12.26 -16.58 5.30
N HIS A 63 -12.69 -16.48 4.05
CA HIS A 63 -14.08 -16.78 3.66
C HIS A 63 -14.45 -18.23 3.92
N PHE A 64 -13.55 -19.16 3.63
CA PHE A 64 -13.74 -20.61 3.87
C PHE A 64 -13.42 -21.04 5.33
N SER A 65 -13.06 -20.12 6.19
CA SER A 65 -12.74 -20.42 7.59
C SER A 65 -14.00 -20.68 8.41
N ASN A 66 -13.99 -21.78 9.17
CA ASN A 66 -15.06 -22.14 10.12
C ASN A 66 -14.81 -21.61 11.54
N LEU A 67 -13.80 -20.75 11.73
CA LEU A 67 -13.47 -20.20 13.04
C LEU A 67 -14.53 -19.20 13.53
N PRO A 68 -14.74 -19.08 14.84
CA PRO A 68 -15.59 -18.05 15.41
C PRO A 68 -15.18 -16.68 14.90
N PHE A 69 -16.16 -15.83 14.55
CA PHE A 69 -15.94 -14.48 14.02
C PHE A 69 -15.34 -14.38 12.60
N ALA A 70 -15.13 -15.49 11.88
CA ALA A 70 -14.59 -15.47 10.51
C ALA A 70 -15.35 -14.50 9.58
N GLY A 71 -16.67 -14.41 9.71
CA GLY A 71 -17.48 -13.46 8.93
C GLY A 71 -17.14 -11.98 9.21
N TRP A 72 -16.89 -11.61 10.46
CA TRP A 72 -16.47 -10.26 10.82
C TRP A 72 -15.07 -9.95 10.30
N VAL A 73 -14.15 -10.93 10.40
CA VAL A 73 -12.81 -10.80 9.85
C VAL A 73 -12.85 -10.64 8.33
N TYR A 74 -13.69 -11.43 7.65
CA TYR A 74 -13.91 -11.29 6.21
C TYR A 74 -14.39 -9.89 5.83
N CYS A 75 -15.42 -9.37 6.50
CA CYS A 75 -15.91 -8.01 6.26
C CYS A 75 -14.79 -6.95 6.49
N ALA A 76 -14.02 -7.09 7.56
CA ALA A 76 -12.92 -6.18 7.87
C ALA A 76 -11.82 -6.22 6.79
N VAL A 77 -11.43 -7.42 6.34
CA VAL A 77 -10.40 -7.59 5.30
C VAL A 77 -10.88 -7.03 3.96
N VAL A 78 -12.13 -7.32 3.57
CA VAL A 78 -12.74 -6.80 2.33
C VAL A 78 -12.85 -5.27 2.36
N PHE A 79 -13.24 -4.69 3.50
CA PHE A 79 -13.21 -3.22 3.67
C PHE A 79 -11.78 -2.68 3.62
N GLY A 80 -10.81 -3.41 4.14
CA GLY A 80 -9.39 -3.10 4.04
C GLY A 80 -8.89 -3.02 2.59
N VAL A 81 -9.47 -3.80 1.66
CA VAL A 81 -9.17 -3.69 0.21
C VAL A 81 -9.58 -2.32 -0.33
N PHE A 82 -10.78 -1.85 0.02
CA PHE A 82 -11.25 -0.51 -0.38
C PHE A 82 -10.32 0.59 0.15
N ILE A 83 -9.98 0.54 1.44
CA ILE A 83 -9.08 1.53 2.05
C ILE A 83 -7.70 1.50 1.38
N THR A 84 -7.15 0.30 1.13
CA THR A 84 -5.84 0.14 0.48
C THR A 84 -5.84 0.74 -0.91
N ALA A 85 -6.85 0.47 -1.72
CA ALA A 85 -6.99 1.04 -3.04
C ALA A 85 -7.12 2.58 -2.99
N PHE A 86 -7.93 3.08 -2.05
CA PHE A 86 -8.14 4.50 -1.88
C PHE A 86 -6.85 5.26 -1.54
N TYR A 87 -6.13 4.87 -0.48
CA TYR A 87 -4.94 5.63 -0.06
C TYR A 87 -3.77 5.49 -1.04
N SER A 88 -3.60 4.29 -1.62
CA SER A 88 -2.49 4.04 -2.54
C SER A 88 -2.64 4.85 -3.83
N LEU A 89 -3.82 4.83 -4.43
CA LEU A 89 -4.09 5.64 -5.63
C LEU A 89 -4.18 7.12 -5.33
N ARG A 90 -4.68 7.53 -4.15
CA ARG A 90 -4.63 8.94 -3.73
C ARG A 90 -3.18 9.44 -3.68
N MET A 91 -2.26 8.69 -3.07
CA MET A 91 -0.84 9.03 -3.08
C MET A 91 -0.30 9.12 -4.51
N PHE A 92 -0.57 8.11 -5.33
CA PHE A 92 -0.13 8.06 -6.72
C PHE A 92 -0.63 9.25 -7.54
N PHE A 93 -1.91 9.61 -7.41
CA PHE A 93 -2.49 10.75 -8.12
C PHE A 93 -1.94 12.09 -7.64
N LEU A 94 -1.72 12.26 -6.35
CA LEU A 94 -1.16 13.51 -5.82
C LEU A 94 0.29 13.74 -6.24
N VAL A 95 1.08 12.69 -6.39
CA VAL A 95 2.49 12.78 -6.78
C VAL A 95 2.65 12.94 -8.30
N PHE A 96 1.98 12.11 -9.07
CA PHE A 96 2.25 12.01 -10.51
C PHE A 96 1.25 12.74 -11.40
N HIS A 97 0.06 13.05 -10.90
CA HIS A 97 -1.02 13.68 -11.66
C HIS A 97 -1.44 15.02 -11.07
N GLY A 98 -2.42 15.65 -11.72
CA GLY A 98 -2.93 16.96 -11.32
C GLY A 98 -2.01 18.10 -11.71
N GLU A 99 -2.15 19.23 -11.02
CA GLU A 99 -1.32 20.41 -11.22
C GLU A 99 -0.02 20.32 -10.43
N SER A 100 1.06 20.89 -10.96
CA SER A 100 2.31 21.04 -10.22
C SER A 100 2.10 21.98 -9.04
N ARG A 101 2.60 21.57 -7.89
CA ARG A 101 2.63 22.40 -6.67
C ARG A 101 4.06 22.63 -6.19
N LEU A 102 5.01 22.32 -7.07
CA LEU A 102 6.43 22.57 -6.86
C LEU A 102 6.72 24.07 -6.99
N ASP A 103 7.74 24.52 -6.30
CA ASP A 103 8.32 25.83 -6.57
C ASP A 103 8.95 25.88 -7.98
N GLN A 104 8.99 27.05 -8.59
CA GLN A 104 9.45 27.21 -9.98
C GLN A 104 10.87 26.69 -10.20
N HIS A 105 11.76 26.92 -9.25
CA HIS A 105 13.14 26.46 -9.33
C HIS A 105 13.24 24.93 -9.35
N THR A 106 12.54 24.24 -8.46
CA THR A 106 12.48 22.77 -8.43
C THR A 106 11.80 22.24 -9.68
N GLU A 107 10.71 22.86 -10.12
CA GLU A 107 9.98 22.41 -11.29
C GLU A 107 10.81 22.42 -12.57
N GLU A 108 11.69 23.39 -12.78
CA GLU A 108 12.56 23.49 -13.95
C GLU A 108 13.68 22.43 -13.95
N HIS A 109 14.12 21.99 -12.78
CA HIS A 109 15.26 21.07 -12.63
C HIS A 109 14.89 19.61 -12.40
N VAL A 110 13.62 19.30 -12.10
CA VAL A 110 13.17 17.92 -11.90
C VAL A 110 13.31 17.10 -13.18
N HIS A 111 14.02 16.00 -13.08
CA HIS A 111 14.22 15.02 -14.13
C HIS A 111 14.30 13.61 -13.53
N GLU A 112 14.31 12.59 -14.38
CA GLU A 112 14.45 11.20 -13.94
C GLU A 112 15.76 10.99 -13.16
N THR A 113 15.71 10.15 -12.14
CA THR A 113 16.89 9.85 -11.30
C THR A 113 17.91 8.98 -12.04
N ALA A 114 19.12 8.90 -11.48
CA ALA A 114 20.22 8.15 -12.06
C ALA A 114 19.87 6.66 -12.29
N LEU A 115 20.58 6.01 -13.24
CA LEU A 115 20.39 4.59 -13.55
C LEU A 115 20.59 3.68 -12.35
N SER A 116 21.40 4.06 -11.37
CA SER A 116 21.58 3.34 -10.10
C SER A 116 20.28 3.17 -9.29
N ILE A 117 19.29 4.06 -9.51
CA ILE A 117 17.96 3.99 -8.87
C ILE A 117 16.93 3.39 -9.83
N THR A 118 16.94 3.78 -11.10
CA THR A 118 15.92 3.36 -12.07
C THR A 118 16.07 1.90 -12.50
N VAL A 119 17.31 1.37 -12.60
CA VAL A 119 17.53 -0.05 -12.95
C VAL A 119 16.94 -1.00 -11.89
N PRO A 120 17.22 -0.85 -10.58
CA PRO A 120 16.55 -1.65 -9.56
C PRO A 120 15.02 -1.54 -9.59
N LEU A 121 14.45 -0.36 -9.90
CA LEU A 121 13.01 -0.19 -10.05
C LEU A 121 12.44 -1.05 -11.18
N ILE A 122 13.10 -1.05 -12.34
CA ILE A 122 12.67 -1.87 -13.48
C ILE A 122 12.80 -3.36 -13.15
N VAL A 123 13.93 -3.78 -12.57
CA VAL A 123 14.17 -5.18 -12.17
C VAL A 123 13.13 -5.69 -11.20
N LEU A 124 12.68 -4.86 -10.26
CA LEU A 124 11.62 -5.22 -9.31
C LEU A 124 10.21 -5.13 -9.90
N ALA A 125 9.99 -4.28 -10.89
CA ALA A 125 8.70 -4.16 -11.56
C ALA A 125 8.33 -5.42 -12.35
N ILE A 126 9.31 -6.07 -13.00
CA ILE A 126 9.09 -7.29 -13.77
C ILE A 126 8.48 -8.42 -12.93
N PRO A 127 9.09 -8.89 -11.82
CA PRO A 127 8.48 -9.92 -10.99
C PRO A 127 7.17 -9.46 -10.33
N SER A 128 6.99 -8.16 -10.04
CA SER A 128 5.71 -7.65 -9.52
C SER A 128 4.54 -7.88 -10.46
N VAL A 129 4.79 -8.08 -11.77
CA VAL A 129 3.76 -8.46 -12.74
C VAL A 129 3.63 -9.97 -12.84
N ILE A 130 4.74 -10.71 -13.00
CA ILE A 130 4.69 -12.09 -13.48
C ILE A 130 4.79 -13.17 -12.39
N ILE A 131 5.45 -12.87 -11.24
CA ILE A 131 5.82 -13.93 -10.29
C ILE A 131 4.59 -14.57 -9.63
N GLY A 132 3.54 -13.80 -9.36
CA GLY A 132 2.32 -14.34 -8.75
C GLY A 132 1.64 -15.38 -9.63
N TYR A 133 1.56 -15.13 -10.93
CA TYR A 133 1.02 -16.07 -11.91
C TYR A 133 1.82 -17.37 -11.95
N LEU A 134 3.16 -17.28 -11.90
CA LEU A 134 4.05 -18.45 -12.00
C LEU A 134 4.11 -19.26 -10.71
N THR A 135 3.94 -18.63 -9.55
CA THR A 135 4.22 -19.28 -8.26
C THR A 135 2.99 -19.65 -7.44
N ILE A 136 1.80 -19.14 -7.76
CA ILE A 136 0.58 -19.40 -6.97
C ILE A 136 0.31 -20.91 -6.83
N GLU A 137 0.32 -21.65 -7.93
CA GLU A 137 0.03 -23.07 -7.94
C GLU A 137 1.13 -23.90 -7.23
N PRO A 138 2.43 -23.78 -7.58
CA PRO A 138 3.47 -24.55 -6.90
C PRO A 138 3.58 -24.23 -5.41
N MET A 139 3.39 -22.99 -4.98
CA MET A 139 3.54 -22.64 -3.57
C MET A 139 2.37 -23.11 -2.69
N LEU A 140 1.13 -23.08 -3.20
CA LEU A 140 -0.03 -23.38 -2.37
C LEU A 140 -0.60 -24.78 -2.58
N PHE A 141 -0.42 -25.40 -3.77
CA PHE A 141 -1.20 -26.59 -4.12
C PHE A 141 -0.37 -27.81 -4.54
N THR A 142 0.94 -27.64 -4.84
CA THR A 142 1.76 -28.76 -5.32
C THR A 142 2.86 -29.22 -4.34
N GLY A 143 2.79 -28.79 -3.08
CA GLY A 143 3.64 -29.32 -2.04
C GLY A 143 5.05 -28.75 -1.96
N TRP A 144 5.36 -27.63 -2.61
CA TRP A 144 6.68 -27.00 -2.50
C TRP A 144 7.09 -26.70 -1.05
N LEU A 145 6.12 -26.35 -0.21
CA LEU A 145 6.33 -26.02 1.20
C LEU A 145 6.06 -27.16 2.18
N ASP A 146 5.66 -28.36 1.71
CA ASP A 146 5.24 -29.48 2.57
C ASP A 146 6.33 -29.94 3.57
N ASN A 147 7.60 -29.81 3.19
CA ASN A 147 8.72 -30.14 4.07
C ASN A 147 9.05 -29.04 5.10
N SER A 148 8.47 -27.85 4.93
CA SER A 148 8.79 -26.68 5.77
C SER A 148 7.61 -26.24 6.62
N ILE A 149 6.38 -26.49 6.15
CA ILE A 149 5.14 -26.08 6.83
C ILE A 149 4.24 -27.31 6.97
N TYR A 150 4.05 -27.76 8.22
CA TYR A 150 3.07 -28.80 8.52
C TYR A 150 1.67 -28.21 8.64
N ILE A 151 0.74 -28.73 7.85
CA ILE A 151 -0.68 -28.32 7.87
C ILE A 151 -1.52 -29.55 8.26
N ASP A 152 -2.17 -29.48 9.41
CA ASP A 152 -3.13 -30.50 9.84
C ASP A 152 -4.45 -30.28 9.13
N ALA A 153 -4.76 -31.12 8.15
CA ALA A 153 -5.98 -31.03 7.36
C ALA A 153 -7.26 -31.22 8.19
N SER A 154 -7.16 -31.86 9.38
CA SER A 154 -8.31 -32.06 10.27
C SER A 154 -8.72 -30.76 10.98
N VAL A 155 -7.78 -29.84 11.16
CA VAL A 155 -7.99 -28.56 11.84
C VAL A 155 -8.12 -27.42 10.84
N HIS A 156 -7.39 -27.46 9.74
CA HIS A 156 -7.28 -26.39 8.74
C HIS A 156 -7.94 -26.77 7.40
N GLY A 157 -9.27 -26.90 7.39
CA GLY A 157 -10.03 -27.26 6.19
C GLY A 157 -10.07 -26.21 5.07
N SER A 158 -9.73 -24.95 5.37
CA SER A 158 -9.77 -23.84 4.39
C SER A 158 -8.82 -24.02 3.20
N LEU A 159 -7.64 -24.60 3.40
CA LEU A 159 -6.72 -24.87 2.28
C LEU A 159 -7.24 -25.99 1.35
N ALA A 160 -7.89 -26.99 1.91
CA ALA A 160 -8.53 -28.05 1.12
C ALA A 160 -9.71 -27.51 0.30
N ALA A 161 -10.52 -26.60 0.88
CA ALA A 161 -11.59 -25.91 0.17
C ALA A 161 -11.04 -25.04 -0.95
N LEU A 162 -9.98 -24.24 -0.70
CA LEU A 162 -9.29 -23.43 -1.72
C LEU A 162 -8.80 -24.28 -2.89
N LYS A 163 -8.18 -25.43 -2.59
CA LYS A 163 -7.70 -26.34 -3.63
C LYS A 163 -8.82 -26.89 -4.50
N GLY A 164 -9.99 -27.14 -3.92
CA GLY A 164 -11.18 -27.57 -4.66
C GLY A 164 -11.74 -26.52 -5.62
N HIS A 165 -11.54 -25.25 -5.33
CA HIS A 165 -11.99 -24.11 -6.16
C HIS A 165 -10.92 -23.59 -7.13
N PHE A 166 -9.65 -23.93 -6.90
CA PHE A 166 -8.55 -23.50 -7.76
C PHE A 166 -8.46 -24.37 -9.03
N HIS A 167 -8.61 -23.77 -10.19
CA HIS A 167 -8.47 -24.45 -11.48
C HIS A 167 -7.17 -24.04 -12.20
N SER A 168 -6.86 -22.74 -12.21
CA SER A 168 -5.64 -22.18 -12.78
C SER A 168 -5.48 -20.72 -12.35
N ALA A 169 -4.26 -20.20 -12.42
CA ALA A 169 -3.97 -18.79 -12.15
C ALA A 169 -4.76 -17.84 -13.08
N PHE A 170 -5.00 -18.24 -14.33
CA PHE A 170 -5.78 -17.46 -15.28
C PHE A 170 -7.28 -17.48 -14.94
N SER A 171 -7.83 -18.65 -14.58
CA SER A 171 -9.23 -18.78 -14.15
C SER A 171 -9.51 -17.94 -12.89
N LEU A 172 -8.57 -17.93 -11.93
CA LEU A 172 -8.66 -17.09 -10.73
C LEU A 172 -8.76 -15.61 -11.09
N MET A 173 -7.94 -15.15 -12.02
CA MET A 173 -7.96 -13.74 -12.49
C MET A 173 -9.31 -13.38 -13.12
N LEU A 174 -9.91 -14.26 -13.92
CA LEU A 174 -11.23 -14.02 -14.52
C LEU A 174 -12.35 -14.08 -13.49
N HIS A 175 -12.26 -15.01 -12.53
CA HIS A 175 -13.25 -15.15 -11.47
C HIS A 175 -13.25 -13.93 -10.55
N ALA A 176 -12.11 -13.30 -10.35
CA ALA A 176 -12.00 -12.11 -9.50
C ALA A 176 -12.99 -11.00 -9.86
N ILE A 177 -13.32 -10.83 -11.15
CA ILE A 177 -14.19 -9.76 -11.64
C ILE A 177 -15.61 -9.84 -11.04
N VAL A 178 -16.06 -11.03 -10.64
CA VAL A 178 -17.37 -11.22 -10.04
C VAL A 178 -17.35 -11.20 -8.50
N THR A 179 -16.16 -11.08 -7.89
CA THR A 179 -15.99 -11.11 -6.43
C THR A 179 -16.19 -9.74 -5.77
N VAL A 180 -16.63 -9.75 -4.52
CA VAL A 180 -16.80 -8.52 -3.72
C VAL A 180 -15.49 -7.75 -3.54
N PRO A 181 -14.33 -8.39 -3.22
CA PRO A 181 -13.04 -7.70 -3.12
C PRO A 181 -12.66 -6.90 -4.36
N PHE A 182 -12.92 -7.42 -5.57
CA PHE A 182 -12.67 -6.69 -6.80
C PHE A 182 -13.45 -5.37 -6.88
N TRP A 183 -14.75 -5.40 -6.59
CA TRP A 183 -15.59 -4.20 -6.63
C TRP A 183 -15.26 -3.21 -5.51
N MET A 184 -14.79 -3.68 -4.36
CA MET A 184 -14.25 -2.82 -3.32
C MET A 184 -12.95 -2.14 -3.74
N MET A 185 -12.05 -2.84 -4.43
CA MET A 185 -10.85 -2.25 -5.02
C MET A 185 -11.22 -1.18 -6.07
N VAL A 186 -12.16 -1.48 -6.97
CA VAL A 186 -12.64 -0.51 -7.97
C VAL A 186 -13.28 0.71 -7.30
N GLY A 187 -14.13 0.49 -6.31
CA GLY A 187 -14.78 1.57 -5.54
C GLY A 187 -13.77 2.48 -4.84
N GLY A 188 -12.75 1.89 -4.17
CA GLY A 188 -11.66 2.63 -3.56
C GLY A 188 -10.84 3.43 -4.58
N SER A 189 -10.58 2.83 -5.74
CA SER A 189 -9.86 3.47 -6.84
C SER A 189 -10.62 4.67 -7.42
N LEU A 190 -11.92 4.51 -7.66
CA LEU A 190 -12.80 5.59 -8.14
C LEU A 190 -12.93 6.70 -7.09
N ALA A 191 -13.07 6.36 -5.83
CA ALA A 191 -13.10 7.35 -4.76
C ALA A 191 -11.77 8.14 -4.69
N ALA A 192 -10.62 7.47 -4.81
CA ALA A 192 -9.33 8.14 -4.85
C ALA A 192 -9.22 9.12 -6.02
N TRP A 193 -9.64 8.70 -7.22
CA TRP A 193 -9.68 9.57 -8.39
C TRP A 193 -10.60 10.76 -8.19
N LEU A 194 -11.82 10.53 -7.69
CA LEU A 194 -12.82 11.56 -7.46
C LEU A 194 -12.32 12.64 -6.49
N PHE A 195 -11.82 12.23 -5.33
CA PHE A 195 -11.38 13.17 -4.28
C PHE A 195 -10.01 13.81 -4.54
N SER A 196 -9.14 13.17 -5.33
CA SER A 196 -7.78 13.69 -5.55
C SER A 196 -7.66 14.54 -6.81
N LEU A 197 -8.42 14.23 -7.87
CA LEU A 197 -8.31 14.91 -9.17
C LEU A 197 -9.56 15.70 -9.56
N TYR A 198 -10.75 15.09 -9.41
CA TYR A 198 -11.98 15.68 -9.98
C TYR A 198 -12.69 16.62 -9.01
N ARG A 199 -12.91 16.23 -7.75
CA ARG A 199 -13.66 17.02 -6.74
C ARG A 199 -12.83 17.30 -5.50
N LYS A 200 -11.72 18.01 -5.69
CA LYS A 200 -10.83 18.43 -4.58
C LYS A 200 -11.57 19.22 -3.50
N ASP A 201 -12.60 19.97 -3.88
CA ASP A 201 -13.42 20.74 -2.94
C ASP A 201 -14.17 19.88 -1.93
N TRP A 202 -14.56 18.66 -2.32
CA TRP A 202 -15.24 17.75 -1.40
C TRP A 202 -14.31 17.26 -0.29
N ALA A 203 -13.05 17.00 -0.61
CA ALA A 203 -12.05 16.65 0.40
C ALA A 203 -11.89 17.78 1.43
N LYS A 204 -11.81 19.04 0.97
CA LYS A 204 -11.76 20.22 1.85
C LYS A 204 -13.00 20.32 2.75
N LYS A 205 -14.19 20.20 2.18
CA LYS A 205 -15.46 20.28 2.94
C LYS A 205 -15.54 19.18 4.02
N ILE A 206 -15.07 17.97 3.73
CA ILE A 206 -15.03 16.87 4.69
C ILE A 206 -14.03 17.20 5.80
N GLN A 207 -12.84 17.70 5.48
CA GLN A 207 -11.84 18.11 6.44
C GLN A 207 -12.35 19.21 7.38
N GLU A 208 -13.02 20.22 6.85
CA GLU A 208 -13.63 21.29 7.63
C GLU A 208 -14.77 20.78 8.53
N ARG A 209 -15.61 19.87 8.01
CA ARG A 209 -16.72 19.28 8.77
C ARG A 209 -16.25 18.41 9.92
N PHE A 210 -15.16 17.68 9.74
CA PHE A 210 -14.56 16.79 10.72
C PHE A 210 -13.26 17.34 11.30
N HIS A 211 -13.22 18.64 11.56
CA HIS A 211 -12.04 19.36 12.04
C HIS A 211 -11.37 18.70 13.27
N ARG A 212 -12.14 18.25 14.25
CA ARG A 212 -11.59 17.59 15.46
C ARG A 212 -10.91 16.26 15.11
N THR A 213 -11.54 15.44 14.28
CA THR A 213 -10.97 14.17 13.81
C THR A 213 -9.70 14.42 12.99
N ASN A 214 -9.74 15.42 12.11
CA ASN A 214 -8.58 15.81 11.32
C ASN A 214 -7.41 16.24 12.20
N TYR A 215 -7.66 17.05 13.24
CA TYR A 215 -6.63 17.46 14.20
C TYR A 215 -6.00 16.27 14.94
N VAL A 216 -6.80 15.29 15.37
CA VAL A 216 -6.29 14.08 16.01
C VAL A 216 -5.42 13.26 15.07
N LEU A 217 -5.84 13.11 13.79
CA LEU A 217 -5.08 12.40 12.76
C LEU A 217 -3.77 13.12 12.41
N GLU A 218 -3.81 14.43 12.19
CA GLU A 218 -2.62 15.26 11.89
C GLU A 218 -1.63 15.29 13.04
N SER A 219 -2.11 15.27 14.29
CA SER A 219 -1.26 15.19 15.48
C SER A 219 -0.74 13.78 15.79
N LEU A 220 -0.90 12.82 14.86
CA LEU A 220 -0.48 11.41 15.00
C LEU A 220 -1.02 10.78 16.30
N TYR A 221 -2.31 11.06 16.60
CA TYR A 221 -2.98 10.63 17.84
C TYR A 221 -2.29 11.10 19.14
N GLY A 222 -1.38 12.06 19.05
CA GLY A 222 -0.57 12.56 20.16
C GLY A 222 0.59 11.65 20.58
N PHE A 223 0.85 10.55 19.86
CA PHE A 223 1.95 9.63 20.20
C PHE A 223 3.32 10.30 20.10
N ASP A 224 3.58 11.14 19.11
CA ASP A 224 4.84 11.86 19.00
C ASP A 224 5.06 12.80 20.19
N ARG A 225 4.02 13.49 20.65
CA ARG A 225 4.08 14.32 21.85
C ARG A 225 4.33 13.49 23.10
N LEU A 226 3.70 12.32 23.22
CA LEU A 226 3.93 11.40 24.32
C LEU A 226 5.38 10.91 24.34
N ASN A 227 5.88 10.49 23.18
CA ASN A 227 7.26 10.04 23.02
C ASN A 227 8.28 11.14 23.34
N ASP A 228 8.03 12.38 22.91
CA ASP A 228 8.88 13.53 23.26
C ASP A 228 8.91 13.77 24.77
N ILE A 229 7.76 13.74 25.42
CA ILE A 229 7.68 13.96 26.87
C ILE A 229 8.33 12.84 27.68
N VAL A 230 8.02 11.59 27.34
CA VAL A 230 8.45 10.43 28.14
C VAL A 230 9.91 10.05 27.82
N PHE A 231 10.22 9.86 26.57
CA PHE A 231 11.53 9.33 26.18
C PHE A 231 12.57 10.44 25.94
N VAL A 232 12.25 11.50 25.22
CA VAL A 232 13.23 12.55 24.91
C VAL A 232 13.48 13.45 26.11
N LYS A 233 12.43 14.09 26.64
CA LYS A 233 12.56 14.98 27.81
C LYS A 233 12.79 14.23 29.11
N GLY A 234 12.19 13.02 29.24
CA GLY A 234 12.38 12.17 30.41
C GLY A 234 13.80 11.66 30.55
N SER A 235 14.39 11.11 29.49
CA SER A 235 15.79 10.65 29.52
C SER A 235 16.78 11.79 29.74
N ARG A 236 16.52 12.96 29.14
CA ARG A 236 17.33 14.15 29.36
C ARG A 236 17.29 14.62 30.81
N LYS A 237 16.12 14.70 31.42
CA LYS A 237 15.97 15.03 32.85
C LYS A 237 16.64 13.99 33.76
N LEU A 238 16.52 12.71 33.41
CA LEU A 238 17.19 11.64 34.15
C LEU A 238 18.72 11.78 34.04
N GLY A 239 19.23 12.05 32.84
CA GLY A 239 20.66 12.31 32.64
C GLY A 239 21.16 13.54 33.43
N GLU A 240 20.41 14.64 33.44
CA GLU A 240 20.72 15.81 34.25
C GLU A 240 20.68 15.51 35.77
N PHE A 241 19.73 14.72 36.20
CA PHE A 241 19.65 14.29 37.60
C PHE A 241 20.84 13.41 38.01
N LEU A 242 21.15 12.39 37.21
CA LEU A 242 22.28 11.49 37.47
C LEU A 242 23.61 12.27 37.48
N TRP A 243 23.80 13.17 36.54
CA TRP A 243 25.00 14.03 36.51
C TRP A 243 25.13 14.89 37.79
N ARG A 244 24.04 15.48 38.27
CA ARG A 244 24.06 16.30 39.52
C ARG A 244 24.24 15.50 40.78
N VAL A 245 23.87 14.24 40.82
CA VAL A 245 23.91 13.40 42.02
C VAL A 245 25.15 12.51 42.06
N SER A 246 25.68 12.11 40.89
CA SER A 246 26.81 11.19 40.77
C SER A 246 28.16 11.89 40.60
N ASP A 247 28.19 13.10 40.09
CA ASP A 247 29.38 13.95 39.92
C ASP A 247 29.37 15.07 40.98
#